data_60b6f349cf654ad9b142f9a11826df12
#
_entry.id   60b6f349cf654ad9b142f9a11826df12
#
_cell.length_a   1.000
_cell.length_b   1.000
_cell.length_c   1.000
_cell.angle_alpha   90.00
_cell.angle_beta   90.00
_cell.angle_gamma   90.00
#
_symmetry.space_group_name_H-M   'P 1'
#
loop_
_entity.id
_entity.type
_entity.pdbx_description
1 polymer ?
#
loop_
_entity_poly.entity_id
_entity_poly.type
_entity_poly.pdbx_seq_one_letter_code
_entity_poly.pdbx_strand_id
1 'polypeptide(L)'
;MDWFEHLTGFREDKYDDTRSKLSVDENHLHSLVNGKRYGVGRLELVSLADLRATATSANAPRGKLKVKIVTGNVRPMHREQANAGALFQVASQFNLLEMVSPDITPEQGVTRYQSDPTQGPACAIAAGAATIFRNYFVPIGDKHGHPPT
;
A
#
# COMPACT_ATOMS: atom_id res chain seq x y z
N MET A 1 -10.18 3.65 17.63
CA MET A 1 -9.82 2.58 16.67
C MET A 1 -9.03 3.24 15.57
N ASP A 2 -7.78 2.85 15.39
CA ASP A 2 -6.94 3.33 14.30
C ASP A 2 -7.20 2.53 13.00
N TRP A 3 -6.55 2.92 11.91
CA TRP A 3 -6.74 2.27 10.61
C TRP A 3 -6.28 0.81 10.58
N PHE A 4 -5.23 0.47 11.33
CA PHE A 4 -4.70 -0.88 11.44
C PHE A 4 -5.69 -1.78 12.20
N GLU A 5 -6.15 -1.33 13.36
CA GLU A 5 -7.15 -2.03 14.17
C GLU A 5 -8.48 -2.22 13.40
N HIS A 6 -8.87 -1.23 12.58
CA HIS A 6 -10.06 -1.35 11.73
C HIS A 6 -9.94 -2.50 10.72
N LEU A 7 -8.77 -2.69 10.13
CA LEU A 7 -8.52 -3.79 9.19
C LEU A 7 -8.37 -5.13 9.92
N THR A 8 -7.54 -5.17 10.95
CA THR A 8 -7.05 -6.41 11.53
C THR A 8 -7.86 -6.91 12.72
N GLY A 9 -8.65 -6.05 13.37
CA GLY A 9 -9.42 -6.35 14.57
C GLY A 9 -8.60 -6.35 15.87
N PHE A 10 -7.33 -5.91 15.81
CA PHE A 10 -6.46 -5.76 16.97
C PHE A 10 -5.51 -4.58 16.79
N ARG A 11 -4.96 -4.07 17.88
CA ARG A 11 -3.96 -3.00 17.86
C ARG A 11 -2.58 -3.53 17.52
N GLU A 12 -1.88 -2.77 16.71
CA GLU A 12 -0.45 -3.00 16.46
C GLU A 12 0.32 -2.85 17.76
N ASP A 13 1.21 -3.80 18.04
CA ASP A 13 2.08 -3.85 19.21
C ASP A 13 3.48 -4.26 18.74
N LYS A 14 4.24 -5.00 19.55
CA LYS A 14 5.55 -5.51 19.16
C LYS A 14 5.48 -6.28 17.86
N TYR A 15 6.52 -6.15 17.07
CA TYR A 15 6.59 -6.71 15.71
C TYR A 15 6.20 -8.20 15.65
N ASP A 16 6.81 -9.02 16.48
CA ASP A 16 6.57 -10.47 16.47
C ASP A 16 5.15 -10.82 16.93
N ASP A 17 4.65 -10.13 17.95
CA ASP A 17 3.29 -10.33 18.46
C ASP A 17 2.26 -9.92 17.42
N THR A 18 2.47 -8.82 16.72
CA THR A 18 1.61 -8.35 15.64
C THR A 18 1.65 -9.33 14.47
N ARG A 19 2.85 -9.72 14.05
CA ARG A 19 3.05 -10.65 12.94
C ARG A 19 2.42 -12.01 13.20
N SER A 20 2.48 -12.51 14.42
CA SER A 20 1.90 -13.82 14.79
C SER A 20 0.38 -13.88 14.65
N LYS A 21 -0.31 -12.74 14.68
CA LYS A 21 -1.76 -12.60 14.50
C LYS A 21 -2.18 -12.42 13.04
N LEU A 22 -1.23 -12.41 12.13
CA LEU A 22 -1.41 -12.25 10.70
C LEU A 22 -0.88 -13.47 9.97
N SER A 23 -1.44 -13.75 8.80
CA SER A 23 -0.89 -14.73 7.87
C SER A 23 -1.04 -14.25 6.45
N VAL A 24 -0.30 -14.87 5.53
CA VAL A 24 -0.36 -14.56 4.10
C VAL A 24 -0.50 -15.85 3.33
N ASP A 25 -1.40 -15.86 2.37
CA ASP A 25 -1.45 -16.85 1.32
C ASP A 25 -1.44 -16.16 -0.04
N GLU A 26 -0.64 -16.65 -0.96
CA GLU A 26 -0.51 -16.06 -2.31
C GLU A 26 -0.45 -14.53 -2.28
N ASN A 27 -1.56 -13.87 -2.63
CA ASN A 27 -1.69 -12.41 -2.72
C ASN A 27 -2.69 -11.85 -1.68
N HIS A 28 -2.91 -12.55 -0.58
CA HIS A 28 -3.86 -12.13 0.43
C HIS A 28 -3.23 -12.06 1.81
N LEU A 29 -3.53 -10.98 2.52
CA LEU A 29 -3.28 -10.82 3.94
C LEU A 29 -4.52 -11.28 4.72
N HIS A 30 -4.31 -12.10 5.73
CA HIS A 30 -5.35 -12.58 6.63
C HIS A 30 -5.10 -12.07 8.04
N SER A 31 -6.13 -11.60 8.69
CA SER A 31 -6.12 -11.43 10.13
C SER A 31 -6.66 -12.68 10.80
N LEU A 32 -5.86 -13.28 11.67
CA LEU A 32 -6.23 -14.44 12.47
C LEU A 32 -7.17 -14.07 13.63
N VAL A 33 -7.32 -12.76 13.92
CA VAL A 33 -8.17 -12.27 15.02
C VAL A 33 -9.61 -12.04 14.57
N ASN A 34 -9.83 -11.36 13.44
CA ASN A 34 -11.17 -11.07 12.97
C ASN A 34 -11.59 -11.92 11.76
N GLY A 35 -10.73 -12.80 11.28
CA GLY A 35 -10.98 -13.69 10.14
C GLY A 35 -11.07 -12.99 8.76
N LYS A 36 -10.83 -11.68 8.70
CA LYS A 36 -10.91 -10.95 7.45
C LYS A 36 -9.70 -11.23 6.55
N ARG A 37 -10.00 -11.22 5.25
CA ARG A 37 -9.04 -11.47 4.18
C ARG A 37 -9.01 -10.29 3.21
N TYR A 38 -7.83 -9.85 2.84
CA TYR A 38 -7.62 -8.70 1.97
C TYR A 38 -6.66 -9.05 0.83
N GLY A 39 -7.01 -8.69 -0.40
CA GLY A 39 -6.06 -8.71 -1.50
C GLY A 39 -4.97 -7.67 -1.29
N VAL A 40 -3.71 -8.09 -1.37
CA VAL A 40 -2.55 -7.18 -1.23
C VAL A 40 -1.92 -6.83 -2.57
N GLY A 41 -2.41 -7.43 -3.64
CA GLY A 41 -1.91 -7.22 -4.98
C GLY A 41 -0.55 -7.87 -5.24
N ARG A 42 -0.03 -7.61 -6.42
CA ARG A 42 1.30 -8.06 -6.86
C ARG A 42 2.08 -6.86 -7.37
N LEU A 43 3.29 -6.67 -6.87
CA LEU A 43 4.22 -5.66 -7.38
C LEU A 43 5.24 -6.34 -8.30
N GLU A 44 5.30 -5.89 -9.53
CA GLU A 44 6.32 -6.31 -10.50
C GLU A 44 7.10 -5.09 -10.95
N LEU A 45 8.43 -5.20 -10.91
CA LEU A 45 9.33 -4.21 -11.50
C LEU A 45 9.56 -4.56 -12.97
N VAL A 46 8.69 -4.06 -13.82
CA VAL A 46 8.75 -4.29 -15.25
C VAL A 46 9.52 -3.17 -15.92
N SER A 47 10.43 -3.49 -16.84
CA SER A 47 11.13 -2.47 -17.60
C SER A 47 10.17 -1.71 -18.53
N LEU A 48 10.49 -0.46 -18.85
CA LEU A 48 9.70 0.31 -19.82
C LEU A 48 9.69 -0.35 -21.21
N ALA A 49 10.73 -1.11 -21.56
CA ALA A 49 10.80 -1.87 -22.79
C ALA A 49 9.76 -3.01 -22.79
N ASP A 50 9.65 -3.77 -21.71
CA ASP A 50 8.69 -4.85 -21.58
C ASP A 50 7.24 -4.32 -21.59
N LEU A 51 7.00 -3.20 -20.88
CA LEU A 51 5.69 -2.54 -20.91
C LEU A 51 5.32 -2.09 -22.33
N ARG A 52 6.26 -1.54 -23.10
CA ARG A 52 6.01 -1.16 -24.48
C ARG A 52 5.74 -2.38 -25.38
N ALA A 53 6.47 -3.46 -25.19
CA ALA A 53 6.27 -4.70 -25.94
C ALA A 53 4.89 -5.32 -25.68
N THR A 54 4.41 -5.26 -24.44
CA THR A 54 3.07 -5.78 -24.06
C THR A 54 1.93 -4.82 -24.42
N ALA A 55 2.18 -3.52 -24.44
CA ALA A 55 1.17 -2.50 -24.76
C ALA A 55 0.81 -2.40 -26.26
N THR A 56 1.58 -3.03 -27.14
CA THR A 56 1.34 -3.03 -28.60
C THR A 56 0.23 -3.97 -29.05
N SER A 57 -0.63 -4.42 -28.15
CA SER A 57 -1.83 -5.18 -28.53
C SER A 57 -2.74 -4.31 -29.39
N ALA A 58 -2.81 -4.64 -30.68
CA ALA A 58 -3.61 -3.96 -31.70
C ALA A 58 -5.12 -3.90 -31.38
N ASN A 59 -5.56 -4.61 -30.37
CA ASN A 59 -6.96 -4.75 -29.95
C ASN A 59 -7.30 -4.04 -28.63
N ALA A 60 -6.40 -3.25 -28.05
CA ALA A 60 -6.74 -2.48 -26.88
C ALA A 60 -7.79 -1.39 -27.23
N PRO A 61 -8.89 -1.30 -26.49
CA PRO A 61 -9.89 -0.25 -26.74
C PRO A 61 -9.24 1.13 -26.64
N ARG A 62 -9.33 1.90 -27.69
CA ARG A 62 -8.81 3.27 -27.72
C ARG A 62 -9.72 4.14 -26.87
N GLY A 63 -9.24 4.62 -25.76
CA GLY A 63 -9.88 5.60 -24.90
C GLY A 63 -9.21 6.95 -24.96
N LYS A 64 -9.88 7.98 -24.48
CA LYS A 64 -9.28 9.29 -24.25
C LYS A 64 -8.93 9.40 -22.77
N LEU A 65 -7.65 9.66 -22.48
CA LEU A 65 -7.22 9.98 -21.12
C LEU A 65 -7.85 11.32 -20.71
N LYS A 66 -8.56 11.33 -19.61
CA LYS A 66 -9.05 12.56 -18.97
C LYS A 66 -8.11 12.87 -17.80
N VAL A 67 -7.43 14.01 -17.88
CA VAL A 67 -6.54 14.46 -16.80
C VAL A 67 -7.22 15.63 -16.09
N LYS A 68 -7.26 15.57 -14.76
CA LYS A 68 -7.75 16.63 -13.90
C LYS A 68 -6.70 16.92 -12.84
N ILE A 69 -6.23 18.16 -12.78
CA ILE A 69 -5.33 18.63 -11.73
C ILE A 69 -6.19 19.22 -10.63
N VAL A 70 -6.01 18.77 -9.40
CA VAL A 70 -6.76 19.23 -8.25
C VAL A 70 -5.83 19.46 -7.07
N THR A 71 -6.19 20.41 -6.21
CA THR A 71 -5.54 20.61 -4.92
C THR A 71 -6.48 20.09 -3.83
N GLY A 72 -5.96 19.30 -2.91
CA GLY A 72 -6.80 18.78 -1.83
C GLY A 72 -6.12 17.66 -1.05
N ASN A 73 -6.87 17.12 -0.11
CA ASN A 73 -6.43 15.98 0.69
C ASN A 73 -6.73 14.67 -0.06
N VAL A 74 -5.69 13.91 -0.38
CA VAL A 74 -5.81 12.67 -1.14
C VAL A 74 -6.58 11.56 -0.38
N ARG A 75 -6.56 11.57 0.95
CA ARG A 75 -7.25 10.56 1.78
C ARG A 75 -8.75 10.46 1.50
N PRO A 76 -9.55 11.55 1.57
CA PRO A 76 -10.95 11.48 1.20
C PRO A 76 -11.16 11.25 -0.29
N MET A 77 -10.31 11.78 -1.15
CA MET A 77 -10.46 11.65 -2.61
C MET A 77 -10.54 10.20 -3.09
N HIS A 78 -9.75 9.29 -2.51
CA HIS A 78 -9.80 7.86 -2.84
C HIS A 78 -11.15 7.21 -2.47
N ARG A 79 -11.89 7.80 -1.56
CA ARG A 79 -13.16 7.26 -1.03
C ARG A 79 -14.39 7.86 -1.70
N GLU A 80 -14.21 8.90 -2.48
CA GLU A 80 -15.31 9.56 -3.17
C GLU A 80 -15.79 8.72 -4.36
N GLN A 81 -17.08 8.44 -4.41
CA GLN A 81 -17.68 7.69 -5.51
C GLN A 81 -17.45 8.35 -6.88
N ALA A 82 -17.38 9.67 -6.94
CA ALA A 82 -17.09 10.41 -8.16
C ALA A 82 -15.70 10.11 -8.75
N ASN A 83 -14.80 9.56 -7.93
CA ASN A 83 -13.44 9.19 -8.32
C ASN A 83 -13.27 7.68 -8.53
N ALA A 84 -14.35 6.92 -8.54
CA ALA A 84 -14.29 5.47 -8.78
C ALA A 84 -13.62 5.18 -10.13
N GLY A 85 -12.62 4.29 -10.11
CA GLY A 85 -11.84 3.94 -11.30
C GLY A 85 -10.79 4.97 -11.73
N ALA A 86 -10.59 6.05 -10.97
CA ALA A 86 -9.55 7.04 -11.25
C ALA A 86 -8.17 6.57 -10.77
N LEU A 87 -7.14 6.92 -11.54
CA LEU A 87 -5.75 6.83 -11.11
C LEU A 87 -5.34 8.15 -10.46
N PHE A 88 -4.79 8.10 -9.25
CA PHE A 88 -4.27 9.27 -8.56
C PHE A 88 -2.76 9.36 -8.72
N GLN A 89 -2.29 10.46 -9.25
CA GLN A 89 -0.88 10.82 -9.30
C GLN A 89 -0.65 11.95 -8.29
N VAL A 90 0.11 11.67 -7.23
CA VAL A 90 0.49 12.70 -6.25
C VAL A 90 1.72 13.48 -6.73
N ALA A 91 1.91 14.67 -6.19
CA ALA A 91 2.97 15.59 -6.62
C ALA A 91 4.36 15.18 -6.14
N SER A 92 4.50 14.25 -5.20
CA SER A 92 5.78 13.74 -4.72
C SER A 92 6.15 12.43 -5.39
N GLN A 93 7.44 12.11 -5.41
CA GLN A 93 7.88 10.75 -5.75
C GLN A 93 7.30 9.79 -4.72
N PHE A 94 6.57 8.81 -5.22
CA PHE A 94 5.85 7.86 -4.40
C PHE A 94 6.20 6.45 -4.83
N ASN A 95 6.76 5.69 -3.94
CA ASN A 95 6.66 4.24 -4.01
C ASN A 95 5.53 3.82 -3.06
N LEU A 96 4.68 2.92 -3.48
CA LEU A 96 3.48 2.43 -2.77
C LEU A 96 3.64 2.20 -1.26
N LEU A 97 4.83 2.34 -0.73
CA LEU A 97 5.24 1.89 0.58
C LEU A 97 6.23 2.89 1.18
N GLU A 98 5.98 4.16 0.90
CA GLU A 98 6.83 5.24 1.35
C GLU A 98 6.96 5.23 2.87
N MET A 99 8.19 5.35 3.30
CA MET A 99 8.52 5.46 4.71
C MET A 99 8.45 6.92 5.15
N VAL A 100 8.11 7.12 6.39
CA VAL A 100 8.08 8.46 7.01
C VAL A 100 9.50 9.05 7.11
N SER A 101 10.52 8.18 7.19
CA SER A 101 11.93 8.54 7.30
C SER A 101 12.80 7.35 6.85
N PRO A 102 14.01 7.57 6.34
CA PRO A 102 14.93 6.50 5.98
C PRO A 102 15.38 5.63 7.17
N ASP A 103 15.28 6.16 8.39
CA ASP A 103 15.67 5.47 9.62
C ASP A 103 14.56 4.58 10.21
N ILE A 104 13.44 4.45 9.51
CA ILE A 104 12.33 3.64 9.98
C ILE A 104 12.58 2.18 9.68
N THR A 105 12.45 1.35 10.73
CA THR A 105 12.51 -0.10 10.60
C THR A 105 11.11 -0.73 10.73
N PRO A 106 10.91 -1.94 10.20
CA PRO A 106 9.62 -2.64 10.30
C PRO A 106 9.13 -2.81 11.74
N GLU A 107 10.03 -2.95 12.69
CA GLU A 107 9.73 -3.13 14.12
C GLU A 107 9.05 -1.91 14.74
N GLN A 108 9.15 -0.75 14.09
CA GLN A 108 8.47 0.47 14.55
C GLN A 108 6.97 0.50 14.16
N GLY A 109 6.53 -0.46 13.36
CA GLY A 109 5.15 -0.58 12.93
C GLY A 109 4.70 0.46 11.93
N VAL A 110 3.45 0.35 11.51
CA VAL A 110 2.84 1.20 10.47
C VAL A 110 1.68 2.07 10.96
N THR A 111 1.16 1.83 12.15
CA THR A 111 0.04 2.61 12.72
C THR A 111 0.37 4.10 12.80
N ARG A 112 1.63 4.45 13.05
CA ARG A 112 2.14 5.82 13.12
C ARG A 112 1.86 6.65 11.86
N TYR A 113 1.67 6.03 10.70
CA TYR A 113 1.33 6.73 9.47
C TYR A 113 0.05 7.55 9.57
N GLN A 114 -0.83 7.21 10.51
CA GLN A 114 -2.06 7.95 10.75
C GLN A 114 -1.80 9.40 11.18
N SER A 115 -0.73 9.64 11.90
CA SER A 115 -0.37 10.95 12.44
C SER A 115 0.58 11.74 11.53
N ASP A 116 1.05 11.14 10.43
CA ASP A 116 1.92 11.82 9.49
C ASP A 116 1.10 12.67 8.50
N PRO A 117 1.39 13.98 8.37
CA PRO A 117 0.64 14.88 7.52
C PRO A 117 1.05 14.80 6.03
N THR A 118 2.09 14.06 5.69
CA THR A 118 2.61 13.97 4.33
C THR A 118 1.76 13.05 3.44
N GLN A 119 1.98 13.12 2.13
CA GLN A 119 1.18 12.38 1.16
C GLN A 119 1.50 10.88 1.13
N GLY A 120 2.76 10.51 1.31
CA GLY A 120 3.19 9.11 1.27
C GLY A 120 2.46 8.23 2.28
N PRO A 121 2.50 8.54 3.59
CA PRO A 121 1.74 7.83 4.60
C PRO A 121 0.23 7.82 4.35
N ALA A 122 -0.33 8.91 3.80
CA ALA A 122 -1.74 8.94 3.43
C ALA A 122 -2.08 7.90 2.34
N CYS A 123 -1.24 7.77 1.33
CA CYS A 123 -1.39 6.77 0.28
C CYS A 123 -1.16 5.35 0.81
N ALA A 124 -0.18 5.16 1.69
CA ALA A 124 0.08 3.88 2.34
C ALA A 124 -1.15 3.39 3.16
N ILE A 125 -1.83 4.29 3.87
CA ILE A 125 -3.08 3.97 4.58
C ILE A 125 -4.21 3.65 3.60
N ALA A 126 -4.29 4.33 2.48
CA ALA A 126 -5.29 4.03 1.44
C ALA A 126 -5.13 2.60 0.87
N ALA A 127 -3.90 2.11 0.84
CA ALA A 127 -3.56 0.72 0.49
C ALA A 127 -3.20 -0.11 1.75
N GLY A 128 -3.95 0.02 2.83
CA GLY A 128 -3.58 -0.43 4.16
C GLY A 128 -3.18 -1.89 4.26
N ALA A 129 -3.91 -2.80 3.62
CA ALA A 129 -3.55 -4.23 3.63
C ALA A 129 -2.20 -4.50 2.95
N ALA A 130 -1.89 -3.83 1.83
CA ALA A 130 -0.61 -3.94 1.16
C ALA A 130 0.54 -3.34 2.00
N THR A 131 0.26 -2.27 2.73
CA THR A 131 1.22 -1.65 3.66
C THR A 131 1.56 -2.58 4.81
N ILE A 132 0.56 -3.25 5.42
CA ILE A 132 0.75 -4.27 6.44
C ILE A 132 1.54 -5.45 5.89
N PHE A 133 1.15 -5.95 4.72
CA PHE A 133 1.84 -7.06 4.06
C PHE A 133 3.33 -6.75 3.88
N ARG A 134 3.65 -5.58 3.33
CA ARG A 134 5.04 -5.19 3.13
C ARG A 134 5.81 -5.14 4.45
N ASN A 135 5.26 -4.49 5.46
CA ASN A 135 5.95 -4.32 6.73
C ASN A 135 6.28 -5.65 7.42
N TYR A 136 5.36 -6.60 7.35
CA TYR A 136 5.46 -7.84 8.12
C TYR A 136 5.89 -9.06 7.31
N PHE A 137 5.79 -9.05 5.99
CA PHE A 137 5.96 -10.27 5.18
C PHE A 137 6.89 -10.15 3.98
N VAL A 138 7.23 -8.94 3.53
CA VAL A 138 8.20 -8.81 2.44
C VAL A 138 9.60 -9.08 2.98
N PRO A 139 10.30 -10.10 2.46
CA PRO A 139 11.64 -10.42 2.94
C PRO A 139 12.67 -9.39 2.46
N ILE A 140 13.63 -9.09 3.33
CA ILE A 140 14.78 -8.25 3.02
C ILE A 140 16.02 -8.94 3.55
N GLY A 141 16.80 -9.52 2.64
CA GLY A 141 17.86 -10.42 3.06
C GLY A 141 17.28 -11.54 3.94
N ASP A 142 17.79 -11.68 5.13
CA ASP A 142 17.32 -12.71 6.09
C ASP A 142 16.16 -12.23 6.99
N LYS A 143 15.67 -11.01 6.79
CA LYS A 143 14.61 -10.41 7.61
C LYS A 143 13.36 -10.09 6.76
N HIS A 144 12.21 -10.06 7.41
CA HIS A 144 10.98 -9.54 6.82
C HIS A 144 10.89 -8.03 7.06
N GLY A 145 10.21 -7.33 6.18
CA GLY A 145 10.00 -5.89 6.26
C GLY A 145 10.39 -5.18 4.95
N HIS A 146 10.49 -3.86 4.99
CA HIS A 146 10.87 -3.07 3.81
C HIS A 146 12.38 -2.78 3.79
N PRO A 147 13.00 -2.63 2.60
CA PRO A 147 14.43 -2.31 2.51
C PRO A 147 14.70 -0.94 3.15
N PRO A 148 15.88 -0.75 3.72
CA PRO A 148 16.37 0.59 3.96
C PRO A 148 16.43 1.34 2.63
N THR A 149 16.07 2.61 2.62
CA THR A 149 16.17 3.48 1.46
C THR A 149 17.59 3.85 1.16
#